data_d6f157573627b3826414f1cfe0841379
#
_entry.id   d6f157573627b3826414f1cfe0841379
#
_cell.length_a   1.000
_cell.length_b   1.000
_cell.length_c   1.000
_cell.angle_alpha   90.00
_cell.angle_beta   90.00
_cell.angle_gamma   90.00
#
_symmetry.space_group_name_H-M   'P 1'
#
loop_
_entity.id
_entity.type
_entity.pdbx_description
1 polymer ?
#
loop_
_entity_poly.entity_id
_entity_poly.type
_entity_poly.pdbx_seq_one_letter_code
_entity_poly.pdbx_strand_id
1 'polypeptide(L)'
;MFAYGTALLGHLFISLLFLGSLSAQEKVKIAPSSPGLSAWPVHLAAKESFFAREGLDAEIIVMRTNVGIAALVTGSIDFTTAGGSAMRAAVNGAPLKMVLNTNKKADLWILSQKNIHQVEDLRGKMIGVGGNWGTQFYLVLEALKHYGADKDVQLVSTGDVANGYFSLRQGNMPAVALTPPYSILAKRQGYRDLVRTGDVVAVSPTTGLVTTKEKIEREPQRIRRVIRALMKAVDYARARKAKMVQFIMRQYKMEKEVADSVYDAIMETLNPTLLLTDQEIQVELNRIAEQTKTKITARTADVADFFTAQQVALEFGR
;
A
#
# COMPACT_ATOMS: atom_id res chain seq x y z
N MET A 1 -36.36 -85.57 7.04
CA MET A 1 -35.16 -85.60 6.22
C MET A 1 -34.75 -84.16 5.94
N PHE A 2 -33.54 -83.83 6.28
CA PHE A 2 -33.03 -82.49 6.54
C PHE A 2 -33.06 -81.54 5.36
N ALA A 3 -33.47 -80.23 5.59
CA ALA A 3 -33.25 -79.12 4.69
C ALA A 3 -32.50 -78.01 5.45
N TYR A 4 -31.28 -77.70 5.00
CA TYR A 4 -30.43 -76.64 5.51
C TYR A 4 -30.82 -75.31 4.89
N GLY A 5 -31.19 -74.34 5.73
CA GLY A 5 -31.36 -72.98 5.33
C GLY A 5 -30.06 -72.19 5.48
N THR A 6 -29.55 -71.63 4.42
CA THR A 6 -28.42 -70.72 4.41
C THR A 6 -28.89 -69.33 4.63
N ALA A 7 -28.47 -68.67 5.74
CA ALA A 7 -28.67 -67.26 6.03
C ALA A 7 -27.59 -66.46 5.31
N LEU A 8 -28.00 -65.58 4.39
CA LEU A 8 -27.16 -64.54 3.78
C LEU A 8 -27.11 -63.30 4.70
N LEU A 9 -25.98 -63.10 5.37
CA LEU A 9 -25.68 -61.88 6.08
C LEU A 9 -25.24 -60.80 5.05
N GLY A 10 -26.16 -59.89 4.74
CA GLY A 10 -25.85 -58.73 3.93
C GLY A 10 -25.03 -57.69 4.74
N HIS A 11 -23.75 -57.53 4.40
CA HIS A 11 -22.93 -56.42 4.94
C HIS A 11 -23.31 -55.12 4.24
N LEU A 12 -24.06 -54.28 4.97
CA LEU A 12 -24.37 -52.91 4.54
C LEU A 12 -23.11 -52.05 4.76
N PHE A 13 -22.31 -51.83 3.71
CA PHE A 13 -21.21 -50.91 3.72
C PHE A 13 -21.78 -49.48 3.66
N ILE A 14 -21.91 -48.84 4.81
CA ILE A 14 -22.20 -47.38 4.88
C ILE A 14 -20.92 -46.63 4.52
N SER A 15 -20.77 -46.30 3.23
CA SER A 15 -19.77 -45.35 2.76
C SER A 15 -20.16 -43.97 3.28
N LEU A 16 -19.54 -43.52 4.38
CA LEU A 16 -19.58 -42.13 4.82
C LEU A 16 -18.84 -41.29 3.77
N LEU A 17 -19.57 -40.75 2.81
CA LEU A 17 -19.10 -39.69 1.96
C LEU A 17 -18.82 -38.46 2.85
N PHE A 18 -17.55 -38.27 3.21
CA PHE A 18 -17.06 -36.99 3.67
C PHE A 18 -17.22 -36.00 2.52
N LEU A 19 -18.40 -35.43 2.38
CA LEU A 19 -18.61 -34.17 1.64
C LEU A 19 -17.86 -33.09 2.41
N GLY A 20 -16.57 -32.98 2.13
CA GLY A 20 -15.83 -31.77 2.52
C GLY A 20 -16.60 -30.59 1.93
N SER A 21 -17.29 -29.86 2.80
CA SER A 21 -17.93 -28.60 2.41
C SER A 21 -16.86 -27.74 1.75
N LEU A 22 -16.87 -27.62 0.42
CA LEU A 22 -16.18 -26.54 -0.27
C LEU A 22 -16.86 -25.27 0.25
N SER A 23 -16.35 -24.74 1.36
CA SER A 23 -16.79 -23.43 1.83
C SER A 23 -16.48 -22.44 0.70
N ALA A 24 -17.52 -21.88 0.11
CA ALA A 24 -17.36 -20.86 -0.91
C ALA A 24 -16.46 -19.75 -0.31
N GLN A 25 -15.43 -19.36 -1.05
CA GLN A 25 -14.53 -18.30 -0.61
C GLN A 25 -15.33 -17.01 -0.42
N GLU A 26 -15.10 -16.34 0.69
CA GLU A 26 -15.74 -15.08 1.00
C GLU A 26 -15.15 -13.96 0.15
N LYS A 27 -16.00 -13.25 -0.61
CA LYS A 27 -15.55 -12.16 -1.48
C LYS A 27 -15.05 -10.98 -0.64
N VAL A 28 -13.91 -10.42 -1.04
CA VAL A 28 -13.34 -9.21 -0.46
C VAL A 28 -12.85 -8.29 -1.58
N LYS A 29 -13.26 -7.02 -1.53
CA LYS A 29 -12.86 -6.00 -2.51
C LYS A 29 -11.78 -5.11 -1.94
N ILE A 30 -10.61 -5.12 -2.55
CA ILE A 30 -9.47 -4.30 -2.14
C ILE A 30 -9.12 -3.33 -3.26
N ALA A 31 -9.09 -2.03 -2.95
CA ALA A 31 -8.76 -0.99 -3.91
C ALA A 31 -7.36 -0.42 -3.67
N PRO A 32 -6.33 -0.89 -4.42
CA PRO A 32 -5.07 -0.18 -4.52
C PRO A 32 -5.28 1.23 -5.09
N SER A 33 -4.56 2.22 -4.53
CA SER A 33 -4.62 3.62 -4.98
C SER A 33 -3.87 3.89 -6.30
N SER A 34 -3.10 2.92 -6.76
CA SER A 34 -2.41 2.94 -8.06
C SER A 34 -2.11 1.52 -8.52
N PRO A 35 -1.89 1.30 -9.84
CA PRO A 35 -1.41 0.01 -10.35
C PRO A 35 0.07 -0.24 -10.03
N GLY A 36 0.74 0.72 -9.40
CA GLY A 36 2.17 0.72 -9.14
C GLY A 36 2.60 -0.13 -7.94
N LEU A 37 3.89 -0.01 -7.63
CA LEU A 37 4.56 -0.82 -6.61
C LEU A 37 4.08 -0.58 -5.17
N SER A 38 3.44 0.54 -4.88
CA SER A 38 2.94 0.83 -3.53
C SER A 38 1.96 -0.21 -2.99
N ALA A 39 1.28 -0.95 -3.89
CA ALA A 39 0.33 -2.00 -3.54
C ALA A 39 0.89 -3.42 -3.71
N TRP A 40 2.22 -3.57 -3.83
CA TRP A 40 2.85 -4.87 -4.06
C TRP A 40 2.41 -5.98 -3.10
N PRO A 41 2.16 -5.72 -1.78
CA PRO A 41 1.74 -6.80 -0.88
C PRO A 41 0.38 -7.39 -1.28
N VAL A 42 -0.55 -6.55 -1.74
CA VAL A 42 -1.88 -6.99 -2.20
C VAL A 42 -1.77 -7.81 -3.48
N HIS A 43 -0.99 -7.32 -4.46
CA HIS A 43 -0.78 -8.03 -5.72
C HIS A 43 -0.04 -9.36 -5.52
N LEU A 44 0.98 -9.38 -4.64
CA LEU A 44 1.71 -10.60 -4.30
C LEU A 44 0.81 -11.60 -3.55
N ALA A 45 0.01 -11.13 -2.60
CA ALA A 45 -0.92 -11.98 -1.86
C ALA A 45 -1.94 -12.66 -2.78
N ALA A 46 -2.45 -11.94 -3.77
CA ALA A 46 -3.33 -12.51 -4.79
C ALA A 46 -2.59 -13.51 -5.68
N LYS A 47 -1.42 -13.13 -6.20
CA LYS A 47 -0.63 -13.97 -7.12
C LYS A 47 -0.16 -15.28 -6.49
N GLU A 48 0.28 -15.23 -5.24
CA GLU A 48 0.75 -16.39 -4.49
C GLU A 48 -0.37 -17.10 -3.71
N SER A 49 -1.65 -16.79 -4.03
CA SER A 49 -2.85 -17.40 -3.44
C SER A 49 -2.92 -17.30 -1.91
N PHE A 50 -2.32 -16.28 -1.29
CA PHE A 50 -2.39 -16.11 0.16
C PHE A 50 -3.81 -15.77 0.62
N PHE A 51 -4.56 -14.96 -0.16
CA PHE A 51 -5.98 -14.70 0.12
C PHE A 51 -6.81 -15.99 0.04
N ALA A 52 -6.63 -16.78 -1.04
CA ALA A 52 -7.37 -18.03 -1.22
C ALA A 52 -7.11 -19.03 -0.08
N ARG A 53 -5.87 -19.10 0.42
CA ARG A 53 -5.52 -19.94 1.59
C ARG A 53 -6.13 -19.46 2.90
N GLU A 54 -6.58 -18.21 2.97
CA GLU A 54 -7.36 -17.68 4.08
C GLU A 54 -8.88 -17.77 3.82
N GLY A 55 -9.31 -18.49 2.78
CA GLY A 55 -10.73 -18.63 2.43
C GLY A 55 -11.34 -17.34 1.82
N LEU A 56 -10.51 -16.48 1.22
CA LEU A 56 -10.94 -15.22 0.63
C LEU A 56 -10.83 -15.26 -0.90
N ASP A 57 -11.88 -14.81 -1.59
CA ASP A 57 -11.88 -14.46 -3.01
C ASP A 57 -11.63 -12.94 -3.14
N ALA A 58 -10.38 -12.56 -3.35
CA ALA A 58 -9.96 -11.17 -3.36
C ALA A 58 -10.08 -10.55 -4.74
N GLU A 59 -11.06 -9.65 -4.90
CA GLU A 59 -11.23 -8.79 -6.06
C GLU A 59 -10.38 -7.52 -5.90
N ILE A 60 -9.37 -7.33 -6.76
CA ILE A 60 -8.46 -6.18 -6.69
C ILE A 60 -8.84 -5.18 -7.77
N ILE A 61 -9.33 -4.02 -7.33
CA ILE A 61 -9.90 -2.98 -8.20
C ILE A 61 -9.05 -1.71 -8.04
N VAL A 62 -8.17 -1.42 -8.99
CA VAL A 62 -7.36 -0.20 -8.94
C VAL A 62 -8.25 1.04 -9.07
N MET A 63 -8.20 1.93 -8.09
CA MET A 63 -8.98 3.17 -8.05
C MET A 63 -8.08 4.36 -7.74
N ARG A 64 -8.37 5.53 -8.32
CA ARG A 64 -7.73 6.77 -7.86
C ARG A 64 -8.05 6.99 -6.38
N THR A 65 -7.09 7.55 -5.64
CA THR A 65 -7.15 7.69 -4.18
C THR A 65 -8.48 8.24 -3.66
N ASN A 66 -8.96 9.36 -4.21
CA ASN A 66 -10.22 9.98 -3.79
C ASN A 66 -11.45 9.11 -4.10
N VAL A 67 -11.47 8.43 -5.24
CA VAL A 67 -12.54 7.49 -5.61
C VAL A 67 -12.54 6.28 -4.68
N GLY A 68 -11.37 5.71 -4.40
CA GLY A 68 -11.22 4.59 -3.48
C GLY A 68 -11.63 4.93 -2.04
N ILE A 69 -11.30 6.13 -1.56
CA ILE A 69 -11.76 6.61 -0.23
C ILE A 69 -13.28 6.75 -0.20
N ALA A 70 -13.89 7.37 -1.22
CA ALA A 70 -15.34 7.50 -1.31
C ALA A 70 -16.03 6.13 -1.40
N ALA A 71 -15.53 5.22 -2.24
CA ALA A 71 -16.04 3.86 -2.37
C ALA A 71 -15.94 3.05 -1.06
N LEU A 72 -14.88 3.27 -0.26
CA LEU A 72 -14.74 2.65 1.04
C LEU A 72 -15.77 3.18 2.05
N VAL A 73 -15.96 4.50 2.10
CA VAL A 73 -16.94 5.14 3.00
C VAL A 73 -18.38 4.71 2.66
N THR A 74 -18.69 4.53 1.37
CA THR A 74 -20.02 4.05 0.93
C THR A 74 -20.22 2.54 0.99
N GLY A 75 -19.17 1.78 1.39
CA GLY A 75 -19.23 0.31 1.47
C GLY A 75 -19.16 -0.42 0.13
N SER A 76 -18.85 0.29 -0.99
CA SER A 76 -18.69 -0.32 -2.32
C SER A 76 -17.45 -1.21 -2.42
N ILE A 77 -16.44 -0.96 -1.58
CA ILE A 77 -15.25 -1.78 -1.38
C ILE A 77 -15.03 -2.03 0.12
N ASP A 78 -14.15 -2.99 0.44
CA ASP A 78 -13.87 -3.36 1.84
C ASP A 78 -12.60 -2.71 2.37
N PHE A 79 -11.61 -2.52 1.50
CA PHE A 79 -10.30 -1.98 1.87
C PHE A 79 -9.72 -1.09 0.78
N THR A 80 -8.91 -0.11 1.19
CA THR A 80 -8.01 0.61 0.28
C THR A 80 -6.57 0.58 0.81
N THR A 81 -5.59 0.81 -0.08
CA THR A 81 -4.18 0.92 0.33
C THR A 81 -3.71 2.38 0.48
N ALA A 82 -4.59 3.36 0.33
CA ALA A 82 -4.29 4.79 0.38
C ALA A 82 -4.09 5.31 1.82
N GLY A 83 -3.11 4.76 2.56
CA GLY A 83 -2.93 4.98 3.99
C GLY A 83 -2.91 6.44 4.42
N GLY A 84 -1.95 7.22 3.95
CA GLY A 84 -1.81 8.63 4.34
C GLY A 84 -3.00 9.50 3.96
N SER A 85 -3.59 9.27 2.76
CA SER A 85 -4.78 10.03 2.35
C SER A 85 -6.02 9.66 3.16
N ALA A 86 -6.15 8.39 3.54
CA ALA A 86 -7.24 7.93 4.40
C ALA A 86 -7.11 8.48 5.83
N MET A 87 -5.88 8.59 6.37
CA MET A 87 -5.66 9.26 7.67
C MET A 87 -6.07 10.74 7.61
N ARG A 88 -5.76 11.46 6.52
CA ARG A 88 -6.26 12.84 6.32
C ARG A 88 -7.78 12.90 6.27
N ALA A 89 -8.43 11.96 5.57
CA ALA A 89 -9.88 11.89 5.53
C ALA A 89 -10.46 11.59 6.92
N ALA A 90 -9.84 10.70 7.70
CA ALA A 90 -10.25 10.37 9.06
C ALA A 90 -10.13 11.58 10.02
N VAL A 91 -9.05 12.36 9.92
CA VAL A 91 -8.88 13.62 10.64
C VAL A 91 -10.02 14.60 10.33
N ASN A 92 -10.56 14.58 9.12
CA ASN A 92 -11.70 15.38 8.70
C ASN A 92 -13.06 14.69 8.94
N GLY A 93 -13.11 13.67 9.80
CA GLY A 93 -14.34 13.03 10.26
C GLY A 93 -14.81 11.82 9.45
N ALA A 94 -14.05 11.36 8.43
CA ALA A 94 -14.39 10.11 7.76
C ALA A 94 -14.21 8.91 8.72
N PRO A 95 -15.13 7.91 8.75
CA PRO A 95 -15.08 6.79 9.68
C PRO A 95 -14.06 5.72 9.24
N LEU A 96 -12.83 6.13 8.93
CA LEU A 96 -11.77 5.30 8.37
C LEU A 96 -10.66 5.06 9.40
N LYS A 97 -10.10 3.86 9.39
CA LYS A 97 -8.93 3.50 10.21
C LYS A 97 -7.93 2.68 9.43
N MET A 98 -6.65 3.01 9.60
CA MET A 98 -5.57 2.16 9.15
C MET A 98 -5.45 0.96 10.09
N VAL A 99 -5.44 -0.25 9.53
CA VAL A 99 -5.36 -1.51 10.30
C VAL A 99 -4.07 -2.29 10.02
N LEU A 100 -3.28 -1.89 9.04
CA LEU A 100 -1.94 -2.42 8.74
C LEU A 100 -1.15 -1.32 8.03
N ASN A 101 0.13 -1.15 8.39
CA ASN A 101 1.03 -0.21 7.71
C ASN A 101 2.14 -0.96 6.98
N THR A 102 2.31 -0.70 5.69
CA THR A 102 3.29 -1.43 4.89
C THR A 102 4.61 -0.69 4.68
N ASN A 103 4.65 0.63 4.93
CA ASN A 103 5.89 1.39 4.82
C ASN A 103 5.98 2.49 5.89
N LYS A 104 7.17 2.69 6.44
CA LYS A 104 7.47 3.79 7.40
C LYS A 104 8.02 5.03 6.73
N LYS A 105 8.79 4.86 5.64
CA LYS A 105 9.42 5.95 4.91
C LYS A 105 8.82 6.08 3.52
N ALA A 106 8.72 7.30 3.05
CA ALA A 106 8.35 7.56 1.67
C ALA A 106 9.57 7.34 0.76
N ASP A 107 9.40 6.52 -0.26
CA ASP A 107 10.38 6.39 -1.35
C ASP A 107 9.95 7.26 -2.53
N LEU A 108 9.91 8.56 -2.30
CA LEU A 108 9.54 9.57 -3.27
C LEU A 108 10.74 10.49 -3.52
N TRP A 109 11.09 10.65 -4.79
CA TRP A 109 12.25 11.39 -5.23
C TRP A 109 11.85 12.58 -6.08
N ILE A 110 12.40 13.76 -5.82
CA ILE A 110 12.32 14.91 -6.73
C ILE A 110 13.48 14.76 -7.71
N LEU A 111 13.16 14.44 -8.96
CA LEU A 111 14.10 14.27 -10.05
C LEU A 111 13.90 15.37 -11.08
N SER A 112 14.98 15.86 -11.65
CA SER A 112 14.95 17.02 -12.56
C SER A 112 15.69 16.76 -13.86
N GLN A 113 15.51 17.68 -14.81
CA GLN A 113 16.34 17.78 -16.01
C GLN A 113 17.82 17.95 -15.64
N LYS A 114 18.70 17.52 -16.55
CA LYS A 114 20.15 17.46 -16.30
C LYS A 114 20.81 18.81 -16.00
N ASN A 115 20.20 19.90 -16.44
CA ASN A 115 20.67 21.28 -16.23
C ASN A 115 20.19 21.92 -14.91
N ILE A 116 19.45 21.19 -14.08
CA ILE A 116 19.00 21.61 -12.75
C ILE A 116 19.80 20.80 -11.74
N HIS A 117 20.64 21.43 -10.93
CA HIS A 117 21.66 20.75 -10.14
C HIS A 117 21.32 20.65 -8.64
N GLN A 118 20.49 21.57 -8.14
CA GLN A 118 20.11 21.69 -6.73
C GLN A 118 18.66 22.16 -6.59
N VAL A 119 18.11 22.06 -5.39
CA VAL A 119 16.70 22.38 -5.12
C VAL A 119 16.41 23.86 -5.37
N GLU A 120 17.36 24.72 -5.10
CA GLU A 120 17.27 26.17 -5.27
C GLU A 120 17.06 26.57 -6.74
N ASP A 121 17.56 25.76 -7.69
CA ASP A 121 17.39 25.97 -9.13
C ASP A 121 15.94 25.73 -9.59
N LEU A 122 15.08 25.17 -8.72
CA LEU A 122 13.66 24.96 -8.97
C LEU A 122 12.81 26.21 -8.78
N ARG A 123 13.36 27.28 -8.21
CA ARG A 123 12.63 28.55 -8.03
C ARG A 123 12.08 29.06 -9.36
N GLY A 124 10.82 29.45 -9.37
CA GLY A 124 10.09 29.88 -10.56
C GLY A 124 9.71 28.74 -11.52
N LYS A 125 9.95 27.48 -11.16
CA LYS A 125 9.67 26.34 -12.03
C LYS A 125 8.50 25.49 -11.52
N MET A 126 8.00 24.64 -12.42
CA MET A 126 6.98 23.65 -12.10
C MET A 126 7.61 22.34 -11.64
N ILE A 127 6.99 21.66 -10.68
CA ILE A 127 7.28 20.28 -10.31
C ILE A 127 6.03 19.45 -10.53
N GLY A 128 6.14 18.42 -11.35
CA GLY A 128 5.07 17.45 -11.56
C GLY A 128 4.90 16.54 -10.36
N VAL A 129 3.68 16.39 -9.85
CA VAL A 129 3.29 15.44 -8.79
C VAL A 129 2.18 14.54 -9.29
N GLY A 130 2.08 13.32 -8.76
CA GLY A 130 1.12 12.32 -9.24
C GLY A 130 -0.35 12.70 -9.06
N GLY A 131 -0.67 13.63 -8.16
CA GLY A 131 -2.02 14.15 -7.95
C GLY A 131 -2.01 15.34 -6.99
N ASN A 132 -2.99 16.23 -7.14
CA ASN A 132 -3.15 17.38 -6.25
C ASN A 132 -3.69 16.93 -4.89
N TRP A 133 -3.17 17.55 -3.82
CA TRP A 133 -3.63 17.37 -2.43
C TRP A 133 -3.54 15.95 -1.89
N GLY A 134 -2.84 15.03 -2.60
CA GLY A 134 -2.52 13.70 -2.11
C GLY A 134 -1.25 13.67 -1.26
N THR A 135 -0.92 12.50 -0.70
CA THR A 135 0.27 12.31 0.15
C THR A 135 1.56 12.77 -0.53
N GLN A 136 1.74 12.47 -1.83
CA GLN A 136 2.93 12.88 -2.58
C GLN A 136 3.06 14.41 -2.68
N PHE A 137 1.95 15.12 -2.92
CA PHE A 137 1.93 16.58 -2.96
C PHE A 137 2.48 17.19 -1.67
N TYR A 138 2.01 16.71 -0.54
CA TYR A 138 2.44 17.22 0.76
C TYR A 138 3.88 16.84 1.10
N LEU A 139 4.35 15.65 0.72
CA LEU A 139 5.74 15.25 0.92
C LEU A 139 6.71 16.12 0.10
N VAL A 140 6.35 16.45 -1.14
CA VAL A 140 7.14 17.37 -1.97
C VAL A 140 7.16 18.77 -1.36
N LEU A 141 5.99 19.27 -0.93
CA LEU A 141 5.90 20.58 -0.29
C LEU A 141 6.77 20.67 0.97
N GLU A 142 6.78 19.61 1.79
CA GLU A 142 7.57 19.55 3.02
C GLU A 142 9.08 19.49 2.71
N ALA A 143 9.46 18.69 1.71
CA ALA A 143 10.83 18.67 1.23
C ALA A 143 11.28 20.04 0.71
N LEU A 144 10.47 20.73 -0.09
CA LEU A 144 10.77 22.09 -0.58
C LEU A 144 10.89 23.10 0.56
N LYS A 145 10.04 23.03 1.59
CA LYS A 145 10.14 23.88 2.78
C LYS A 145 11.45 23.69 3.52
N HIS A 146 11.90 22.44 3.65
CA HIS A 146 13.17 22.11 4.30
C HIS A 146 14.36 22.86 3.63
N TYR A 147 14.30 23.03 2.31
CA TYR A 147 15.30 23.73 1.51
C TYR A 147 14.95 25.21 1.24
N GLY A 148 13.88 25.74 1.84
CA GLY A 148 13.46 27.14 1.65
C GLY A 148 13.00 27.47 0.22
N ALA A 149 12.54 26.48 -0.55
CA ALA A 149 12.15 26.62 -1.95
C ALA A 149 10.62 26.53 -2.18
N ASP A 150 9.82 26.42 -1.13
CA ASP A 150 8.39 26.17 -1.22
C ASP A 150 7.55 27.34 -1.76
N LYS A 151 8.03 28.57 -1.63
CA LYS A 151 7.27 29.79 -1.99
C LYS A 151 7.27 30.09 -3.49
N ASP A 152 8.32 29.67 -4.19
CA ASP A 152 8.58 30.08 -5.57
C ASP A 152 8.45 28.89 -6.55
N VAL A 153 7.85 27.78 -6.13
CA VAL A 153 7.68 26.57 -6.94
C VAL A 153 6.20 26.28 -7.12
N GLN A 154 5.79 25.94 -8.34
CA GLN A 154 4.43 25.53 -8.64
C GLN A 154 4.33 23.99 -8.70
N LEU A 155 3.53 23.39 -7.84
CA LEU A 155 3.22 21.95 -7.92
C LEU A 155 2.05 21.73 -8.89
N VAL A 156 2.27 20.88 -9.90
CA VAL A 156 1.31 20.62 -10.98
C VAL A 156 1.00 19.12 -11.03
N SER A 157 -0.29 18.77 -11.09
CA SER A 157 -0.69 17.36 -11.21
C SER A 157 -0.35 16.80 -12.59
N THR A 158 0.34 15.67 -12.62
CA THR A 158 0.55 14.87 -13.83
C THR A 158 -0.47 13.72 -13.96
N GLY A 159 -1.39 13.60 -13.00
CA GLY A 159 -2.39 12.54 -12.93
C GLY A 159 -1.87 11.28 -12.23
N ASP A 160 -0.69 10.81 -12.61
CA ASP A 160 0.00 9.69 -11.98
C ASP A 160 1.53 9.78 -12.13
N VAL A 161 2.26 8.86 -11.49
CA VAL A 161 3.73 8.83 -11.48
C VAL A 161 4.31 8.48 -12.87
N ALA A 162 3.63 7.63 -13.64
CA ALA A 162 4.08 7.25 -14.98
C ALA A 162 4.02 8.45 -15.93
N ASN A 163 2.91 9.19 -15.92
CA ASN A 163 2.77 10.42 -16.70
C ASN A 163 3.80 11.47 -16.30
N GLY A 164 4.10 11.59 -15.00
CA GLY A 164 5.18 12.44 -14.51
C GLY A 164 6.53 12.07 -15.12
N TYR A 165 6.89 10.79 -15.10
CA TYR A 165 8.11 10.29 -15.71
C TYR A 165 8.20 10.56 -17.21
N PHE A 166 7.12 10.30 -17.96
CA PHE A 166 7.08 10.58 -19.39
C PHE A 166 7.18 12.09 -19.69
N SER A 167 6.54 12.93 -18.89
CA SER A 167 6.64 14.39 -19.01
C SER A 167 8.06 14.90 -18.77
N LEU A 168 8.78 14.32 -17.80
CA LEU A 168 10.20 14.60 -17.57
C LEU A 168 11.04 14.21 -18.80
N ARG A 169 10.81 13.01 -19.34
CA ARG A 169 11.54 12.50 -20.52
C ARG A 169 11.32 13.32 -21.78
N GLN A 170 10.12 13.84 -21.97
CA GLN A 170 9.77 14.70 -23.11
C GLN A 170 10.27 16.14 -22.94
N GLY A 171 10.82 16.51 -21.79
CA GLY A 171 11.23 17.88 -21.48
C GLY A 171 10.07 18.81 -21.12
N ASN A 172 8.84 18.31 -21.02
CA ASN A 172 7.66 19.10 -20.68
C ASN A 172 7.63 19.53 -19.21
N MET A 173 8.33 18.81 -18.33
CA MET A 173 8.49 19.14 -16.92
C MET A 173 9.96 19.34 -16.57
N PRO A 174 10.31 20.46 -15.93
CA PRO A 174 11.68 20.69 -15.45
C PRO A 174 12.06 19.75 -14.30
N ALA A 175 11.08 19.38 -13.44
CA ALA A 175 11.24 18.41 -12.39
C ALA A 175 9.94 17.66 -12.11
N VAL A 176 10.04 16.46 -11.54
CA VAL A 176 8.90 15.61 -11.18
C VAL A 176 9.18 14.84 -9.89
N ALA A 177 8.13 14.52 -9.16
CA ALA A 177 8.19 13.62 -8.01
C ALA A 177 7.87 12.19 -8.43
N LEU A 178 8.85 11.29 -8.32
CA LEU A 178 8.75 9.92 -8.78
C LEU A 178 9.00 8.92 -7.63
N THR A 179 8.26 7.84 -7.65
CA THR A 179 8.53 6.64 -6.85
C THR A 179 9.11 5.53 -7.73
N PRO A 180 9.74 4.47 -7.18
CA PRO A 180 10.06 3.28 -7.96
C PRO A 180 8.84 2.72 -8.70
N PRO A 181 9.01 2.21 -9.92
CA PRO A 181 10.29 2.02 -10.64
C PRO A 181 10.76 3.27 -11.38
N TYR A 182 9.92 4.28 -11.54
CA TYR A 182 10.19 5.43 -12.40
C TYR A 182 11.33 6.31 -11.88
N SER A 183 11.49 6.42 -10.56
CA SER A 183 12.65 7.10 -9.97
C SER A 183 13.97 6.39 -10.33
N ILE A 184 13.98 5.06 -10.29
CA ILE A 184 15.14 4.24 -10.66
C ILE A 184 15.45 4.39 -12.15
N LEU A 185 14.42 4.31 -13.00
CA LEU A 185 14.57 4.45 -14.46
C LEU A 185 15.10 5.84 -14.83
N ALA A 186 14.58 6.89 -14.21
CA ALA A 186 15.03 8.26 -14.46
C ALA A 186 16.50 8.45 -14.03
N LYS A 187 16.90 7.98 -12.85
CA LYS A 187 18.30 8.03 -12.40
C LYS A 187 19.25 7.31 -13.36
N ARG A 188 18.89 6.13 -13.84
CA ARG A 188 19.68 5.37 -14.83
C ARG A 188 19.82 6.10 -16.17
N GLN A 189 18.87 6.97 -16.53
CA GLN A 189 18.93 7.83 -17.72
C GLN A 189 19.69 9.15 -17.50
N GLY A 190 20.23 9.35 -16.30
CA GLY A 190 21.06 10.49 -15.93
C GLY A 190 20.27 11.74 -15.58
N TYR A 191 18.96 11.64 -15.27
CA TYR A 191 18.21 12.72 -14.64
C TYR A 191 18.77 12.99 -13.23
N ARG A 192 18.73 14.24 -12.82
CA ARG A 192 19.32 14.67 -11.55
C ARG A 192 18.44 14.28 -10.37
N ASP A 193 19.07 13.68 -9.40
CA ASP A 193 18.50 13.35 -8.10
C ASP A 193 18.69 14.54 -7.18
N LEU A 194 17.63 15.29 -6.91
CA LEU A 194 17.70 16.50 -6.08
C LEU A 194 17.38 16.21 -4.62
N VAL A 195 16.29 15.48 -4.35
CA VAL A 195 15.82 15.20 -2.99
C VAL A 195 15.13 13.87 -2.92
N ARG A 196 15.46 13.08 -1.91
CA ARG A 196 14.63 11.97 -1.44
C ARG A 196 13.79 12.45 -0.27
N THR A 197 12.47 12.45 -0.40
CA THR A 197 11.59 12.99 0.65
C THR A 197 11.69 12.22 1.96
N GLY A 198 12.02 10.93 1.91
CA GLY A 198 12.24 10.09 3.10
C GLY A 198 13.46 10.45 3.94
N ASP A 199 14.39 11.27 3.41
CA ASP A 199 15.53 11.78 4.18
C ASP A 199 15.15 13.04 4.97
N VAL A 200 14.11 13.74 4.54
CA VAL A 200 13.56 14.93 5.20
C VAL A 200 12.41 14.56 6.14
N VAL A 201 11.57 13.62 5.73
CA VAL A 201 10.37 13.20 6.45
C VAL A 201 10.61 11.83 7.06
N ALA A 202 10.97 11.78 8.33
CA ALA A 202 11.41 10.56 9.02
C ALA A 202 10.34 9.46 9.07
N VAL A 203 9.07 9.84 9.24
CA VAL A 203 7.92 8.91 9.28
C VAL A 203 6.85 9.38 8.31
N SER A 204 6.49 8.52 7.38
CA SER A 204 5.41 8.82 6.43
C SER A 204 4.66 7.53 6.08
N PRO A 205 3.55 7.25 6.77
CA PRO A 205 2.73 6.05 6.54
C PRO A 205 1.89 6.21 5.27
N THR A 206 2.56 6.27 4.11
CA THR A 206 1.90 6.53 2.82
C THR A 206 0.99 5.41 2.38
N THR A 207 1.39 4.15 2.66
CA THR A 207 0.65 2.95 2.27
C THR A 207 0.36 2.05 3.46
N GLY A 208 -0.81 1.44 3.42
CA GLY A 208 -1.28 0.52 4.45
C GLY A 208 -2.67 0.00 4.09
N LEU A 209 -3.17 -0.94 4.84
CA LEU A 209 -4.54 -1.42 4.71
C LEU A 209 -5.45 -0.52 5.54
N VAL A 210 -6.46 0.04 4.90
CA VAL A 210 -7.47 0.91 5.54
C VAL A 210 -8.86 0.33 5.32
N THR A 211 -9.68 0.38 6.36
CA THR A 211 -11.09 -0.01 6.33
C THR A 211 -11.94 0.96 7.16
N THR A 212 -13.25 0.74 7.24
CA THR A 212 -14.14 1.56 8.08
C THR A 212 -14.19 1.05 9.51
N LYS A 213 -14.49 1.96 10.45
CA LYS A 213 -14.76 1.62 11.86
C LYS A 213 -15.85 0.55 11.97
N GLU A 214 -16.93 0.69 11.21
CA GLU A 214 -18.03 -0.27 11.20
C GLU A 214 -17.58 -1.69 10.84
N LYS A 215 -16.73 -1.85 9.82
CA LYS A 215 -16.21 -3.17 9.42
C LYS A 215 -15.29 -3.76 10.48
N ILE A 216 -14.51 -2.95 11.18
CA ILE A 216 -13.67 -3.43 12.30
C ILE A 216 -14.55 -4.06 13.39
N GLU A 217 -15.68 -3.42 13.70
CA GLU A 217 -16.60 -3.88 14.74
C GLU A 217 -17.43 -5.10 14.30
N ARG A 218 -17.89 -5.12 13.05
CA ARG A 218 -18.83 -6.16 12.55
C ARG A 218 -18.16 -7.36 11.89
N GLU A 219 -16.96 -7.19 11.32
CA GLU A 219 -16.29 -8.21 10.50
C GLU A 219 -14.85 -8.50 10.96
N PRO A 220 -14.55 -8.63 12.28
CA PRO A 220 -13.18 -8.73 12.78
C PRO A 220 -12.45 -9.96 12.24
N GLN A 221 -13.13 -11.08 12.00
CA GLN A 221 -12.51 -12.29 11.46
C GLN A 221 -12.12 -12.15 9.99
N ARG A 222 -12.91 -11.40 9.22
CA ARG A 222 -12.59 -11.08 7.82
C ARG A 222 -11.35 -10.21 7.73
N ILE A 223 -11.29 -9.16 8.55
CA ILE A 223 -10.12 -8.28 8.65
C ILE A 223 -8.88 -9.07 9.05
N ARG A 224 -8.99 -9.96 10.06
CA ARG A 224 -7.89 -10.83 10.50
C ARG A 224 -7.34 -11.68 9.37
N ARG A 225 -8.20 -12.31 8.56
CA ARG A 225 -7.79 -13.14 7.41
C ARG A 225 -7.09 -12.32 6.33
N VAL A 226 -7.59 -11.10 6.02
CA VAL A 226 -6.94 -10.20 5.05
C VAL A 226 -5.55 -9.78 5.55
N ILE A 227 -5.44 -9.36 6.81
CA ILE A 227 -4.16 -8.98 7.42
C ILE A 227 -3.18 -10.16 7.40
N ARG A 228 -3.64 -11.38 7.75
CA ARG A 228 -2.80 -12.58 7.72
C ARG A 228 -2.28 -12.89 6.32
N ALA A 229 -3.11 -12.77 5.29
CA ALA A 229 -2.70 -12.94 3.90
C ALA A 229 -1.62 -11.94 3.48
N LEU A 230 -1.77 -10.66 3.87
CA LEU A 230 -0.78 -9.62 3.58
C LEU A 230 0.53 -9.82 4.36
N MET A 231 0.47 -10.20 5.64
CA MET A 231 1.66 -10.53 6.42
C MET A 231 2.44 -11.69 5.81
N LYS A 232 1.74 -12.76 5.37
CA LYS A 232 2.36 -13.88 4.62
C LYS A 232 3.05 -13.42 3.34
N ALA A 233 2.43 -12.48 2.60
CA ALA A 233 3.05 -11.93 1.39
C ALA A 233 4.33 -11.14 1.70
N VAL A 234 4.33 -10.36 2.77
CA VAL A 234 5.52 -9.61 3.20
C VAL A 234 6.63 -10.56 3.64
N ASP A 235 6.33 -11.59 4.43
CA ASP A 235 7.32 -12.59 4.85
C ASP A 235 7.89 -13.39 3.68
N TYR A 236 7.03 -13.76 2.73
CA TYR A 236 7.44 -14.41 1.49
C TYR A 236 8.43 -13.53 0.71
N ALA A 237 8.12 -12.24 0.57
CA ALA A 237 8.98 -11.29 -0.14
C ALA A 237 10.35 -11.13 0.54
N ARG A 238 10.37 -11.05 1.89
CA ARG A 238 11.61 -10.96 2.67
C ARG A 238 12.46 -12.22 2.55
N ALA A 239 11.85 -13.39 2.69
CA ALA A 239 12.56 -14.66 2.72
C ALA A 239 13.01 -15.13 1.32
N ARG A 240 12.46 -14.59 0.24
CA ARG A 240 12.61 -15.14 -1.12
C ARG A 240 12.88 -14.07 -2.16
N LYS A 241 13.99 -13.31 -2.01
CA LYS A 241 14.38 -12.21 -2.93
C LYS A 241 14.24 -12.61 -4.41
N ALA A 242 14.80 -13.74 -4.84
CA ALA A 242 14.74 -14.17 -6.23
C ALA A 242 13.30 -14.36 -6.76
N LYS A 243 12.39 -14.88 -5.92
CA LYS A 243 10.97 -15.02 -6.30
C LYS A 243 10.26 -13.67 -6.34
N MET A 244 10.56 -12.79 -5.39
CA MET A 244 10.00 -11.43 -5.39
C MET A 244 10.48 -10.62 -6.60
N VAL A 245 11.76 -10.71 -6.97
CA VAL A 245 12.30 -10.09 -8.19
C VAL A 245 11.60 -10.63 -9.43
N GLN A 246 11.40 -11.95 -9.54
CA GLN A 246 10.63 -12.54 -10.64
C GLN A 246 9.17 -12.04 -10.68
N PHE A 247 8.54 -11.88 -9.51
CA PHE A 247 7.21 -11.29 -9.43
C PHE A 247 7.21 -9.85 -9.94
N ILE A 248 8.16 -9.01 -9.51
CA ILE A 248 8.31 -7.62 -9.97
C ILE A 248 8.49 -7.56 -11.49
N MET A 249 9.40 -8.37 -12.05
CA MET A 249 9.64 -8.45 -13.49
C MET A 249 8.37 -8.73 -14.28
N ARG A 250 7.59 -9.72 -13.84
CA ARG A 250 6.37 -10.17 -14.55
C ARG A 250 5.20 -9.18 -14.36
N GLN A 251 4.97 -8.77 -13.12
CA GLN A 251 3.84 -7.92 -12.76
C GLN A 251 3.95 -6.52 -13.37
N TYR A 252 5.17 -5.98 -13.41
CA TYR A 252 5.42 -4.60 -13.82
C TYR A 252 6.22 -4.50 -15.14
N LYS A 253 6.46 -5.63 -15.81
CA LYS A 253 7.16 -5.73 -17.12
C LYS A 253 8.53 -5.04 -17.11
N MET A 254 9.36 -5.38 -16.13
CA MET A 254 10.68 -4.79 -15.92
C MET A 254 11.80 -5.77 -16.22
N GLU A 255 12.94 -5.24 -16.64
CA GLU A 255 14.19 -5.97 -16.71
C GLU A 255 14.71 -6.33 -15.32
N LYS A 256 15.53 -7.39 -15.26
CA LYS A 256 16.01 -7.95 -13.98
C LYS A 256 16.75 -6.93 -13.11
N GLU A 257 17.66 -6.16 -13.70
CA GLU A 257 18.46 -5.17 -12.98
C GLU A 257 17.61 -4.05 -12.37
N VAL A 258 16.55 -3.64 -13.06
CA VAL A 258 15.57 -2.67 -12.53
C VAL A 258 14.76 -3.31 -11.42
N ALA A 259 14.30 -4.55 -11.62
CA ALA A 259 13.53 -5.28 -10.63
C ALA A 259 14.32 -5.58 -9.34
N ASP A 260 15.61 -5.87 -9.45
CA ASP A 260 16.52 -6.02 -8.30
C ASP A 260 16.61 -4.70 -7.50
N SER A 261 16.82 -3.57 -8.19
CA SER A 261 16.88 -2.24 -7.55
C SER A 261 15.54 -1.86 -6.90
N VAL A 262 14.44 -2.22 -7.55
CA VAL A 262 13.07 -2.02 -7.00
C VAL A 262 12.85 -2.85 -5.75
N TYR A 263 13.30 -4.10 -5.74
CA TYR A 263 13.23 -4.95 -4.55
C TYR A 263 13.98 -4.33 -3.37
N ASP A 264 15.20 -3.85 -3.60
CA ASP A 264 16.01 -3.25 -2.56
C ASP A 264 15.34 -1.96 -2.00
N ALA A 265 14.77 -1.12 -2.87
CA ALA A 265 14.01 0.07 -2.47
C ALA A 265 12.74 -0.28 -1.65
N ILE A 266 12.02 -1.33 -2.04
CA ILE A 266 10.88 -1.84 -1.28
C ILE A 266 11.31 -2.28 0.12
N MET A 267 12.39 -3.04 0.23
CA MET A 267 12.87 -3.57 1.52
C MET A 267 13.39 -2.47 2.43
N GLU A 268 14.01 -1.42 1.88
CA GLU A 268 14.50 -0.27 2.64
C GLU A 268 13.35 0.53 3.29
N THR A 269 12.24 0.68 2.58
CA THR A 269 11.09 1.49 3.05
C THR A 269 10.04 0.67 3.79
N LEU A 270 10.12 -0.66 3.72
CA LEU A 270 9.17 -1.57 4.35
C LEU A 270 9.12 -1.35 5.86
N ASN A 271 7.90 -1.23 6.39
CA ASN A 271 7.70 -1.25 7.83
C ASN A 271 7.95 -2.67 8.38
N PRO A 272 9.00 -2.88 9.20
CA PRO A 272 9.37 -4.23 9.63
C PRO A 272 8.30 -4.91 10.50
N THR A 273 7.55 -4.15 11.28
CA THR A 273 6.49 -4.66 12.16
C THR A 273 5.12 -4.66 11.50
N LEU A 274 4.95 -3.91 10.41
CA LEU A 274 3.66 -3.61 9.77
C LEU A 274 2.68 -2.85 10.66
N LEU A 275 3.17 -2.27 11.76
CA LEU A 275 2.42 -1.52 12.76
C LEU A 275 3.03 -0.12 12.90
N LEU A 276 2.23 0.84 13.32
CA LEU A 276 2.69 2.14 13.80
C LEU A 276 2.48 2.24 15.31
N THR A 277 3.41 2.87 15.98
CA THR A 277 3.24 3.28 17.38
C THR A 277 2.36 4.51 17.46
N ASP A 278 1.75 4.76 18.62
CA ASP A 278 0.99 5.99 18.88
C ASP A 278 1.83 7.24 18.64
N GLN A 279 3.12 7.19 18.98
CA GLN A 279 4.04 8.29 18.73
C GLN A 279 4.22 8.55 17.23
N GLU A 280 4.37 7.52 16.41
CA GLU A 280 4.50 7.65 14.93
C GLU A 280 3.20 8.19 14.32
N ILE A 281 2.05 7.74 14.82
CA ILE A 281 0.74 8.26 14.39
C ILE A 281 0.62 9.74 14.81
N GLN A 282 1.02 10.09 16.02
CA GLN A 282 0.97 11.48 16.50
C GLN A 282 1.85 12.41 15.66
N VAL A 283 3.03 11.95 15.24
CA VAL A 283 3.91 12.70 14.32
C VAL A 283 3.18 12.99 13.00
N GLU A 284 2.48 11.99 12.44
CA GLU A 284 1.68 12.19 11.22
C GLU A 284 0.52 13.16 11.45
N LEU A 285 -0.21 13.04 12.56
CA LEU A 285 -1.29 13.96 12.91
C LEU A 285 -0.80 15.42 13.03
N ASN A 286 0.32 15.64 13.71
CA ASN A 286 0.93 16.98 13.84
C ASN A 286 1.29 17.54 12.46
N ARG A 287 1.88 16.71 11.58
CA ARG A 287 2.20 17.10 10.22
C ARG A 287 0.95 17.46 9.40
N ILE A 288 -0.12 16.69 9.53
CA ILE A 288 -1.40 17.01 8.87
C ILE A 288 -1.91 18.37 9.38
N ALA A 289 -1.84 18.64 10.70
CA ALA A 289 -2.25 19.91 11.29
C ALA A 289 -1.50 21.11 10.70
N GLU A 290 -0.17 21.01 10.60
CA GLU A 290 0.68 22.05 10.02
C GLU A 290 0.36 22.30 8.56
N GLN A 291 0.19 21.24 7.78
CA GLN A 291 -0.08 21.32 6.35
C GLN A 291 -1.46 21.90 6.03
N THR A 292 -2.46 21.59 6.84
CA THR A 292 -3.83 22.07 6.66
C THR A 292 -4.09 23.38 7.39
N LYS A 293 -3.15 23.85 8.22
CA LYS A 293 -3.32 24.99 9.14
C LYS A 293 -4.57 24.86 10.02
N THR A 294 -4.94 23.64 10.37
CA THR A 294 -6.14 23.32 11.14
C THR A 294 -5.75 22.68 12.45
N LYS A 295 -6.39 23.10 13.55
CA LYS A 295 -6.24 22.40 14.83
C LYS A 295 -6.88 21.02 14.75
N ILE A 296 -6.08 19.97 14.85
CA ILE A 296 -6.56 18.60 14.84
C ILE A 296 -6.97 18.20 16.26
N THR A 297 -8.18 17.68 16.40
CA THR A 297 -8.70 17.11 17.65
C THR A 297 -8.73 15.58 17.61
N ALA A 298 -8.46 14.97 16.47
CA ALA A 298 -8.40 13.53 16.33
C ALA A 298 -7.25 12.93 17.14
N ARG A 299 -7.55 11.87 17.86
CA ARG A 299 -6.56 11.06 18.61
C ARG A 299 -6.01 9.98 17.68
N THR A 300 -4.91 9.35 18.08
CA THR A 300 -4.31 8.22 17.36
C THR A 300 -5.32 7.09 17.09
N ALA A 301 -6.15 6.77 18.11
CA ALA A 301 -7.21 5.77 17.99
C ALA A 301 -8.35 6.15 17.04
N ASP A 302 -8.49 7.40 16.65
CA ASP A 302 -9.55 7.82 15.71
C ASP A 302 -9.15 7.55 14.26
N VAL A 303 -7.85 7.45 13.95
CA VAL A 303 -7.31 7.29 12.60
C VAL A 303 -6.67 5.92 12.33
N ALA A 304 -6.35 5.14 13.38
CA ALA A 304 -5.75 3.81 13.25
C ALA A 304 -6.28 2.85 14.31
N ASP A 305 -6.23 1.54 13.97
CA ASP A 305 -6.53 0.44 14.87
C ASP A 305 -5.69 -0.77 14.48
N PHE A 306 -4.59 -0.98 15.17
CA PHE A 306 -3.66 -2.08 14.90
C PHE A 306 -3.90 -3.30 15.78
N PHE A 307 -4.96 -3.34 16.59
CA PHE A 307 -5.21 -4.45 17.51
C PHE A 307 -5.22 -5.82 16.80
N THR A 308 -6.01 -5.94 15.73
CA THR A 308 -6.08 -7.20 14.97
C THR A 308 -4.72 -7.55 14.34
N ALA A 309 -3.98 -6.56 13.84
CA ALA A 309 -2.67 -6.78 13.25
C ALA A 309 -1.64 -7.23 14.31
N GLN A 310 -1.69 -6.70 15.52
CA GLN A 310 -0.86 -7.14 16.65
C GLN A 310 -1.16 -8.62 17.01
N GLN A 311 -2.43 -8.99 17.10
CA GLN A 311 -2.82 -10.39 17.37
C GLN A 311 -2.31 -11.34 16.27
N VAL A 312 -2.42 -10.94 15.01
CA VAL A 312 -1.89 -11.74 13.90
C VAL A 312 -0.37 -11.80 13.93
N ALA A 313 0.33 -10.71 14.27
CA ALA A 313 1.79 -10.69 14.38
C ALA A 313 2.31 -11.69 15.42
N LEU A 314 1.63 -11.82 16.56
CA LEU A 314 1.94 -12.82 17.58
C LEU A 314 1.87 -14.27 17.05
N GLU A 315 0.92 -14.57 16.14
CA GLU A 315 0.84 -15.90 15.48
C GLU A 315 2.07 -16.19 14.61
N PHE A 316 2.75 -15.16 14.13
CA PHE A 316 3.99 -15.25 13.34
C PHE A 316 5.25 -15.16 14.21
N GLY A 317 5.12 -15.12 15.53
CA GLY A 317 6.23 -15.02 16.48
C GLY A 317 6.93 -13.66 16.45
N ARG A 318 6.17 -12.59 16.21
CA ARG A 318 6.65 -11.20 16.15
C ARG A 318 6.17 -10.39 17.32
#